data_5f296302279a71be0456ec083d2f7b10
#
_entry.id   5f296302279a71be0456ec083d2f7b10
#
_cell.length_a   1.000
_cell.length_b   1.000
_cell.length_c   1.000
_cell.angle_alpha   90.00
_cell.angle_beta   90.00
_cell.angle_gamma   90.00
#
_symmetry.space_group_name_H-M   'P 1'
#
loop_
_entity.id
_entity.type
_entity.pdbx_description
1 polymer ?
#
loop_
_entity_poly.entity_id
_entity_poly.type
_entity_poly.pdbx_seq_one_letter_code
_entity_poly.pdbx_strand_id
1 'polypeptide(L)'
;MKVLGIDIGGSGIKGAPVDTDTGKLLDARFRLPTPSPAKPRPVAEVVGEIADHFKWKGHLGIGFPGVVRKGTTWTAANIHDDWVGLNAGKHIKKITGRKVCIINDADAAGLAEMAFGAGKDRQGVVLLITIGTGLGIALFTDGHLLPNCEMGHLEMEGVDAEWYASDAARKREKLSWKKWGQRFNQYLTTMERLLWPDLIILGGGISKKFKL
;
A
#
# COMPACT_ATOMS: atom_id res chain seq x y z
N MET A 1 -6.86 -15.13 13.84
CA MET A 1 -8.12 -14.29 13.86
C MET A 1 -8.55 -14.01 12.41
N LYS A 2 -9.87 -13.84 12.12
CA LYS A 2 -10.36 -13.54 10.76
C LYS A 2 -10.68 -12.05 10.65
N VAL A 3 -10.25 -11.42 9.55
CA VAL A 3 -10.43 -9.99 9.24
C VAL A 3 -10.80 -9.84 7.77
N LEU A 4 -11.68 -8.90 7.42
CA LEU A 4 -11.85 -8.51 6.03
C LEU A 4 -10.77 -7.46 5.69
N GLY A 5 -9.78 -7.88 4.91
CA GLY A 5 -8.76 -7.00 4.37
C GLY A 5 -9.30 -6.22 3.17
N ILE A 6 -9.14 -4.90 3.16
CA ILE A 6 -9.57 -4.00 2.08
C ILE A 6 -8.39 -3.13 1.67
N ASP A 7 -8.19 -3.03 0.37
CA ASP A 7 -7.19 -2.16 -0.26
C ASP A 7 -7.93 -1.06 -1.04
N ILE A 8 -7.81 0.19 -0.59
CA ILE A 8 -8.38 1.36 -1.25
C ILE A 8 -7.35 1.89 -2.25
N GLY A 9 -7.58 1.67 -3.54
CA GLY A 9 -6.73 2.19 -4.60
C GLY A 9 -7.44 3.25 -5.44
N GLY A 10 -6.68 4.08 -6.17
CA GLY A 10 -7.22 5.16 -7.00
C GLY A 10 -8.12 4.69 -8.15
N SER A 11 -7.96 3.45 -8.64
CA SER A 11 -8.77 2.90 -9.74
C SER A 11 -9.72 1.79 -9.32
N GLY A 12 -9.63 1.29 -8.10
CA GLY A 12 -10.47 0.20 -7.60
C GLY A 12 -10.21 -0.12 -6.16
N ILE A 13 -11.26 -0.50 -5.47
CA ILE A 13 -11.24 -0.96 -4.09
C ILE A 13 -11.44 -2.46 -4.10
N LYS A 14 -10.57 -3.20 -3.43
CA LYS A 14 -10.61 -4.67 -3.39
C LYS A 14 -10.63 -5.16 -1.96
N GLY A 15 -11.34 -6.23 -1.72
CA GLY A 15 -11.36 -6.88 -0.41
C GLY A 15 -11.41 -8.39 -0.50
N ALA A 16 -10.95 -9.04 0.56
CA ALA A 16 -11.14 -10.47 0.79
C ALA A 16 -11.05 -10.77 2.29
N PRO A 17 -11.80 -11.77 2.78
CA PRO A 17 -11.60 -12.33 4.12
C PRO A 17 -10.21 -12.99 4.22
N VAL A 18 -9.51 -12.72 5.31
CA VAL A 18 -8.15 -13.21 5.56
C VAL A 18 -8.09 -13.86 6.94
N ASP A 19 -7.42 -14.98 7.04
CA ASP A 19 -6.99 -15.53 8.32
C ASP A 19 -5.62 -14.90 8.67
N THR A 20 -5.61 -14.07 9.72
CA THR A 20 -4.41 -13.35 10.14
C THR A 20 -3.36 -14.22 10.83
N ASP A 21 -3.69 -15.44 11.21
CA ASP A 21 -2.74 -16.36 11.83
C ASP A 21 -1.92 -17.11 10.77
N THR A 22 -2.47 -17.25 9.56
CA THR A 22 -1.84 -17.99 8.46
C THR A 22 -1.53 -17.12 7.23
N GLY A 23 -2.05 -15.89 7.17
CA GLY A 23 -1.95 -15.00 6.01
C GLY A 23 -2.78 -15.45 4.79
N LYS A 24 -3.58 -16.52 4.91
CA LYS A 24 -4.33 -17.07 3.79
C LYS A 24 -5.63 -16.32 3.52
N LEU A 25 -5.92 -16.09 2.25
CA LEU A 25 -7.24 -15.66 1.81
C LEU A 25 -8.24 -16.79 2.06
N LEU A 26 -9.39 -16.45 2.64
CA LEU A 26 -10.48 -17.40 2.92
C LEU A 26 -11.51 -17.43 1.80
N ASP A 27 -11.47 -16.44 0.89
CA ASP A 27 -12.32 -16.33 -0.29
C ASP A 27 -11.59 -15.58 -1.41
N ALA A 28 -12.15 -15.62 -2.61
CA ALA A 28 -11.63 -14.86 -3.76
C ALA A 28 -11.74 -13.35 -3.50
N ARG A 29 -10.81 -12.58 -4.09
CA ARG A 29 -10.86 -11.12 -3.99
C ARG A 29 -12.04 -10.58 -4.78
N PHE A 30 -12.85 -9.78 -4.12
CA PHE A 30 -13.91 -9.00 -4.77
C PHE A 30 -13.43 -7.57 -4.99
N ARG A 31 -13.70 -7.01 -6.17
CA ARG A 31 -13.25 -5.68 -6.58
C ARG A 31 -14.42 -4.86 -7.12
N LEU A 32 -14.52 -3.63 -6.63
CA LEU A 32 -15.40 -2.59 -7.19
C LEU A 32 -14.55 -1.41 -7.71
N PRO A 33 -15.05 -0.64 -8.69
CA PRO A 33 -14.37 0.58 -9.13
C PRO A 33 -14.35 1.62 -7.99
N THR A 34 -13.26 2.39 -7.92
CA THR A 34 -13.22 3.56 -7.03
C THR A 34 -14.16 4.63 -7.57
N PRO A 35 -15.03 5.22 -6.74
CA PRO A 35 -15.88 6.33 -7.17
C PRO A 35 -15.10 7.51 -7.75
N SER A 36 -15.67 8.21 -8.70
CA SER A 36 -15.09 9.44 -9.24
C SER A 36 -16.10 10.61 -9.08
N PRO A 37 -15.76 11.63 -8.26
CA PRO A 37 -14.55 11.78 -7.46
C PRO A 37 -14.49 10.81 -6.26
N ALA A 38 -13.27 10.41 -5.89
CA ALA A 38 -13.01 9.45 -4.81
C ALA A 38 -13.12 10.08 -3.42
N LYS A 39 -14.28 10.69 -3.13
CA LYS A 39 -14.57 11.37 -1.86
C LYS A 39 -14.77 10.38 -0.71
N PRO A 40 -14.60 10.82 0.56
CA PRO A 40 -14.68 9.95 1.72
C PRO A 40 -15.98 9.13 1.82
N ARG A 41 -17.13 9.77 1.63
CA ARG A 41 -18.42 9.08 1.79
C ARG A 41 -18.67 8.03 0.70
N PRO A 42 -18.57 8.33 -0.62
CA PRO A 42 -18.73 7.32 -1.67
C PRO A 42 -17.76 6.15 -1.53
N VAL A 43 -16.50 6.40 -1.18
CA VAL A 43 -15.51 5.34 -0.96
C VAL A 43 -15.88 4.48 0.24
N ALA A 44 -16.33 5.06 1.35
CA ALA A 44 -16.77 4.32 2.52
C ALA A 44 -18.04 3.49 2.24
N GLU A 45 -18.94 3.95 1.38
CA GLU A 45 -20.11 3.20 0.89
C GLU A 45 -19.65 1.96 0.10
N VAL A 46 -18.68 2.10 -0.81
CA VAL A 46 -18.08 0.95 -1.54
C VAL A 46 -17.39 -0.04 -0.59
N VAL A 47 -16.71 0.44 0.45
CA VAL A 47 -16.17 -0.43 1.52
C VAL A 47 -17.28 -1.22 2.19
N GLY A 48 -18.44 -0.58 2.43
CA GLY A 48 -19.65 -1.23 2.95
C GLY A 48 -20.17 -2.32 2.01
N GLU A 49 -20.30 -2.02 0.72
CA GLU A 49 -20.76 -2.97 -0.30
C GLU A 49 -19.85 -4.21 -0.38
N ILE A 50 -18.52 -4.02 -0.33
CA ILE A 50 -17.56 -5.14 -0.29
C ILE A 50 -17.77 -5.98 0.97
N ALA A 51 -18.00 -5.36 2.11
CA ALA A 51 -18.24 -6.07 3.35
C ALA A 51 -19.58 -6.83 3.33
N ASP A 52 -20.59 -6.26 2.70
CA ASP A 52 -21.92 -6.89 2.55
C ASP A 52 -21.88 -8.06 1.55
N HIS A 53 -21.08 -7.96 0.47
CA HIS A 53 -20.81 -9.06 -0.45
C HIS A 53 -20.35 -10.32 0.28
N PHE A 54 -19.42 -10.16 1.24
CA PHE A 54 -18.95 -11.28 2.08
C PHE A 54 -19.85 -11.56 3.31
N LYS A 55 -20.97 -10.86 3.47
CA LYS A 55 -21.83 -10.94 4.68
C LYS A 55 -21.00 -10.75 5.95
N TRP A 56 -19.97 -9.88 5.86
CA TRP A 56 -18.97 -9.72 6.89
C TRP A 56 -19.48 -8.89 8.06
N LYS A 57 -19.36 -9.40 9.29
CA LYS A 57 -19.75 -8.70 10.52
C LYS A 57 -18.57 -8.36 11.44
N GLY A 58 -17.37 -8.84 11.10
CA GLY A 58 -16.16 -8.69 11.90
C GLY A 58 -15.42 -7.36 11.65
N HIS A 59 -14.15 -7.33 12.04
CA HIS A 59 -13.28 -6.17 11.85
C HIS A 59 -12.88 -5.99 10.38
N LEU A 60 -12.68 -4.72 9.99
CA LEU A 60 -12.08 -4.34 8.70
C LEU A 60 -10.64 -3.90 8.95
N GLY A 61 -9.71 -4.47 8.17
CA GLY A 61 -8.33 -3.98 8.04
C GLY A 61 -8.18 -3.28 6.71
N ILE A 62 -7.81 -1.99 6.69
CA ILE A 62 -7.84 -1.18 5.48
C ILE A 62 -6.44 -0.64 5.19
N GLY A 63 -5.93 -0.90 3.96
CA GLY A 63 -4.80 -0.18 3.36
C GLY A 63 -5.32 1.07 2.65
N PHE A 64 -4.73 2.23 2.96
CA PHE A 64 -5.09 3.53 2.41
C PHE A 64 -3.90 4.15 1.66
N PRO A 65 -4.10 4.75 0.47
CA PRO A 65 -3.03 5.35 -0.32
C PRO A 65 -2.65 6.73 0.23
N GLY A 66 -1.85 6.75 1.28
CA GLY A 66 -1.37 7.97 1.93
C GLY A 66 -1.00 7.76 3.39
N VAL A 67 -0.45 8.80 4.00
CA VAL A 67 -0.03 8.83 5.39
C VAL A 67 -1.21 8.71 6.34
N VAL A 68 -1.18 7.72 7.24
CA VAL A 68 -2.23 7.51 8.26
C VAL A 68 -1.61 7.53 9.65
N ARG A 69 -2.08 8.45 10.51
CA ARG A 69 -1.64 8.53 11.91
C ARG A 69 -2.84 8.51 12.86
N LYS A 70 -2.89 7.51 13.73
CA LYS A 70 -4.01 7.34 14.70
C LYS A 70 -5.39 7.35 14.03
N GLY A 71 -5.49 6.74 12.83
CA GLY A 71 -6.71 6.65 12.04
C GLY A 71 -7.10 7.91 11.26
N THR A 72 -6.30 8.99 11.35
CA THR A 72 -6.45 10.21 10.57
C THR A 72 -5.52 10.18 9.37
N THR A 73 -6.03 10.50 8.20
CA THR A 73 -5.29 10.63 6.94
C THR A 73 -4.68 12.02 6.85
N TRP A 74 -3.38 12.09 6.52
CA TRP A 74 -2.62 13.34 6.42
C TRP A 74 -2.20 13.69 5.00
N THR A 75 -2.13 12.69 4.14
CA THR A 75 -1.96 12.86 2.69
C THR A 75 -2.98 12.01 1.95
N ALA A 76 -3.18 12.27 0.67
CA ALA A 76 -4.13 11.56 -0.18
C ALA A 76 -3.55 11.42 -1.59
N ALA A 77 -2.77 10.35 -1.82
CA ALA A 77 -2.21 10.08 -3.14
C ALA A 77 -3.26 9.41 -4.05
N ASN A 78 -3.47 9.98 -5.23
CA ASN A 78 -4.41 9.42 -6.23
C ASN A 78 -5.86 9.23 -5.73
N ILE A 79 -6.27 9.99 -4.71
CA ILE A 79 -7.61 10.02 -4.12
C ILE A 79 -8.00 11.47 -3.83
N HIS A 80 -9.24 11.75 -3.45
CA HIS A 80 -9.72 13.13 -3.27
C HIS A 80 -9.15 13.80 -2.02
N ASP A 81 -8.83 15.11 -2.10
CA ASP A 81 -8.20 15.87 -0.99
C ASP A 81 -9.09 15.99 0.26
N ASP A 82 -10.42 15.80 0.14
CA ASP A 82 -11.33 15.77 1.31
C ASP A 82 -10.95 14.70 2.36
N TRP A 83 -10.03 13.80 2.04
CA TRP A 83 -9.49 12.84 2.99
C TRP A 83 -8.48 13.46 3.94
N VAL A 84 -7.79 14.55 3.55
CA VAL A 84 -6.73 15.16 4.36
C VAL A 84 -7.32 15.77 5.64
N GLY A 85 -6.79 15.38 6.80
CA GLY A 85 -7.27 15.78 8.11
C GLY A 85 -8.50 15.01 8.62
N LEU A 86 -9.10 14.12 7.80
CA LEU A 86 -10.24 13.32 8.21
C LEU A 86 -9.79 12.12 9.05
N ASN A 87 -10.48 11.83 10.15
CA ASN A 87 -10.34 10.53 10.81
C ASN A 87 -11.08 9.46 9.99
N ALA A 88 -10.36 8.89 9.01
CA ALA A 88 -10.90 7.93 8.05
C ALA A 88 -11.43 6.65 8.74
N GLY A 89 -10.75 6.18 9.78
CA GLY A 89 -11.21 5.03 10.56
C GLY A 89 -12.57 5.24 11.20
N LYS A 90 -12.79 6.39 11.86
CA LYS A 90 -14.09 6.76 12.45
C LYS A 90 -15.14 7.00 11.38
N HIS A 91 -14.77 7.64 10.28
CA HIS A 91 -15.68 7.94 9.16
C HIS A 91 -16.22 6.64 8.52
N ILE A 92 -15.34 5.71 8.16
CA ILE A 92 -15.73 4.42 7.57
C ILE A 92 -16.52 3.59 8.59
N LYS A 93 -16.11 3.57 9.87
CA LYS A 93 -16.88 2.92 10.94
C LYS A 93 -18.30 3.45 11.04
N LYS A 94 -18.51 4.77 10.95
CA LYS A 94 -19.84 5.40 11.01
C LYS A 94 -20.75 4.93 9.88
N ILE A 95 -20.21 4.76 8.68
CA ILE A 95 -20.97 4.38 7.48
C ILE A 95 -21.20 2.87 7.44
N THR A 96 -20.18 2.05 7.74
CA THR A 96 -20.27 0.60 7.63
C THR A 96 -20.81 -0.10 8.87
N GLY A 97 -20.85 0.58 10.03
CA GLY A 97 -21.20 -0.02 11.32
C GLY A 97 -20.14 -0.99 11.88
N ARG A 98 -18.98 -1.15 11.22
CA ARG A 98 -17.97 -2.15 11.55
C ARG A 98 -16.75 -1.50 12.21
N LYS A 99 -16.04 -2.25 13.05
CA LYS A 99 -14.76 -1.79 13.62
C LYS A 99 -13.70 -1.76 12.52
N VAL A 100 -12.98 -0.63 12.43
CA VAL A 100 -11.99 -0.36 11.38
C VAL A 100 -10.63 -0.12 12.01
N CYS A 101 -9.61 -0.82 11.48
CA CYS A 101 -8.20 -0.46 11.58
C CYS A 101 -7.75 -0.01 10.18
N ILE A 102 -7.10 1.15 10.09
CA ILE A 102 -6.65 1.73 8.83
C ILE A 102 -5.19 2.17 8.97
N ILE A 103 -4.37 1.80 7.98
CA ILE A 103 -2.95 2.14 7.88
C ILE A 103 -2.61 2.49 6.43
N ASN A 104 -1.40 2.99 6.19
CA ASN A 104 -0.87 3.16 4.84
C ASN A 104 -0.86 1.81 4.09
N ASP A 105 -1.08 1.80 2.78
CA ASP A 105 -1.17 0.60 1.95
C ASP A 105 0.17 -0.13 1.79
N ALA A 106 1.28 0.61 1.67
CA ALA A 106 2.62 0.02 1.63
C ALA A 106 3.02 -0.55 3.00
N ASP A 107 2.67 0.13 4.11
CA ASP A 107 2.86 -0.39 5.47
C ASP A 107 2.09 -1.72 5.65
N ALA A 108 0.84 -1.79 5.15
CA ALA A 108 0.04 -3.02 5.19
C ALA A 108 0.70 -4.16 4.40
N ALA A 109 1.23 -3.87 3.21
CA ALA A 109 1.96 -4.84 2.41
C ALA A 109 3.25 -5.29 3.11
N GLY A 110 3.98 -4.36 3.72
CA GLY A 110 5.19 -4.65 4.49
C GLY A 110 4.94 -5.58 5.68
N LEU A 111 3.90 -5.28 6.46
CA LEU A 111 3.51 -6.14 7.58
C LEU A 111 3.16 -7.57 7.12
N ALA A 112 2.52 -7.71 5.97
CA ALA A 112 2.22 -9.03 5.40
C ALA A 112 3.50 -9.78 4.97
N GLU A 113 4.46 -9.10 4.34
CA GLU A 113 5.74 -9.68 3.95
C GLU A 113 6.60 -10.06 5.16
N MET A 114 6.61 -9.25 6.22
CA MET A 114 7.32 -9.57 7.46
C MET A 114 6.68 -10.74 8.22
N ALA A 115 5.35 -10.86 8.19
CA ALA A 115 4.66 -11.95 8.88
C ALA A 115 4.67 -13.27 8.11
N PHE A 116 4.55 -13.24 6.77
CA PHE A 116 4.24 -14.43 5.96
C PHE A 116 5.10 -14.57 4.71
N GLY A 117 5.86 -13.55 4.34
CA GLY A 117 6.62 -13.49 3.09
C GLY A 117 8.13 -13.52 3.25
N ALA A 118 8.83 -12.83 2.36
CA ALA A 118 10.28 -12.80 2.28
C ALA A 118 10.98 -12.16 3.50
N GLY A 119 10.25 -11.32 4.24
CA GLY A 119 10.74 -10.68 5.47
C GLY A 119 10.55 -11.51 6.75
N LYS A 120 9.91 -12.67 6.65
CA LYS A 120 9.65 -13.50 7.83
C LYS A 120 10.95 -13.89 8.55
N ASP A 121 10.94 -13.73 9.87
CA ASP A 121 12.08 -14.04 10.77
C ASP A 121 13.36 -13.24 10.46
N ARG A 122 13.28 -12.16 9.64
CA ARG A 122 14.42 -11.27 9.38
C ARG A 122 14.57 -10.23 10.47
N GLN A 123 15.81 -10.04 10.90
CA GLN A 123 16.24 -9.00 11.84
C GLN A 123 16.98 -7.89 11.07
N GLY A 124 17.32 -6.82 11.76
CA GLY A 124 17.98 -5.66 11.17
C GLY A 124 17.03 -4.78 10.37
N VAL A 125 17.57 -4.06 9.40
CA VAL A 125 16.83 -3.12 8.56
C VAL A 125 16.26 -3.84 7.34
N VAL A 126 14.94 -3.93 7.25
CA VAL A 126 14.24 -4.51 6.09
C VAL A 126 13.45 -3.42 5.38
N LEU A 127 13.70 -3.27 4.09
CA LEU A 127 13.04 -2.29 3.22
C LEU A 127 12.15 -3.03 2.22
N LEU A 128 10.82 -2.82 2.31
CA LEU A 128 9.90 -3.21 1.23
C LEU A 128 9.68 -2.02 0.30
N ILE A 129 9.77 -2.27 -1.00
CA ILE A 129 9.43 -1.30 -2.06
C ILE A 129 8.34 -1.90 -2.93
N THR A 130 7.15 -1.32 -2.90
CA THR A 130 6.05 -1.70 -3.81
C THR A 130 6.09 -0.83 -5.07
N ILE A 131 6.12 -1.47 -6.24
CA ILE A 131 6.27 -0.80 -7.53
C ILE A 131 4.94 -0.89 -8.30
N GLY A 132 4.33 0.28 -8.52
CA GLY A 132 3.05 0.39 -9.20
C GLY A 132 2.86 1.75 -9.86
N THR A 133 1.74 2.43 -9.60
CA THR A 133 1.51 3.83 -10.01
C THR A 133 2.54 4.75 -9.38
N GLY A 134 2.87 4.53 -8.10
CA GLY A 134 3.96 5.18 -7.39
C GLY A 134 5.00 4.15 -6.92
N LEU A 135 5.83 4.59 -5.96
CA LEU A 135 6.75 3.78 -5.17
C LEU A 135 6.31 3.83 -3.70
N GLY A 136 5.63 2.79 -3.25
CA GLY A 136 5.25 2.67 -1.84
C GLY A 136 6.37 2.02 -1.04
N ILE A 137 6.61 2.52 0.17
CA ILE A 137 7.73 2.11 1.02
C ILE A 137 7.22 1.65 2.37
N ALA A 138 7.73 0.51 2.86
CA ALA A 138 7.62 0.14 4.26
C ALA A 138 8.99 -0.22 4.81
N LEU A 139 9.36 0.39 5.92
CA LEU A 139 10.66 0.24 6.57
C LEU A 139 10.50 -0.43 7.93
N PHE A 140 11.35 -1.42 8.20
CA PHE A 140 11.36 -2.15 9.46
C PHE A 140 12.76 -2.14 10.06
N THR A 141 12.81 -2.17 11.38
CA THR A 141 14.01 -2.47 12.15
C THR A 141 13.68 -3.53 13.18
N ASP A 142 14.41 -4.65 13.16
CA ASP A 142 14.20 -5.81 14.04
C ASP A 142 12.73 -6.27 14.10
N GLY A 143 12.08 -6.33 12.93
CA GLY A 143 10.68 -6.72 12.80
C GLY A 143 9.65 -5.64 13.14
N HIS A 144 10.08 -4.45 13.61
CA HIS A 144 9.19 -3.34 13.98
C HIS A 144 9.04 -2.35 12.83
N LEU A 145 7.82 -2.08 12.44
CA LEU A 145 7.50 -1.10 11.39
C LEU A 145 7.84 0.33 11.84
N LEU A 146 8.59 1.06 11.00
CA LEU A 146 8.64 2.52 11.04
C LEU A 146 7.53 3.05 10.12
N PRO A 147 6.39 3.50 10.66
CA PRO A 147 5.21 3.73 9.85
C PRO A 147 5.31 4.99 8.99
N ASN A 148 4.64 4.95 7.83
CA ASN A 148 4.50 6.07 6.92
C ASN A 148 5.83 6.61 6.38
N CYS A 149 6.70 5.73 5.91
CA CYS A 149 7.92 6.13 5.22
C CYS A 149 7.61 6.48 3.76
N GLU A 150 7.66 7.75 3.41
CA GLU A 150 7.31 8.28 2.07
C GLU A 150 8.57 8.53 1.21
N MET A 151 9.49 7.55 1.14
CA MET A 151 10.73 7.69 0.36
C MET A 151 10.53 7.61 -1.16
N GLY A 152 9.32 7.36 -1.63
CA GLY A 152 8.93 7.58 -3.02
C GLY A 152 8.99 9.06 -3.43
N HIS A 153 8.90 9.98 -2.44
CA HIS A 153 9.03 11.43 -2.63
C HIS A 153 10.47 11.95 -2.47
N LEU A 154 11.46 11.07 -2.33
CA LEU A 154 12.86 11.49 -2.38
C LEU A 154 13.16 12.14 -3.73
N GLU A 155 13.81 13.30 -3.72
CA GLU A 155 14.19 13.98 -4.96
C GLU A 155 15.27 13.20 -5.71
N MET A 156 15.01 12.89 -6.98
CA MET A 156 15.95 12.29 -7.93
C MET A 156 15.83 12.96 -9.29
N GLU A 157 16.94 13.42 -9.82
CA GLU A 157 16.97 14.09 -11.13
C GLU A 157 15.98 15.29 -11.23
N GLY A 158 15.78 16.00 -10.11
CA GLY A 158 14.90 17.16 -10.02
C GLY A 158 13.40 16.86 -9.93
N VAL A 159 13.02 15.61 -9.71
CA VAL A 159 11.63 15.17 -9.52
C VAL A 159 11.54 14.13 -8.39
N ASP A 160 10.34 13.84 -7.91
CA ASP A 160 10.13 12.76 -6.96
C ASP A 160 10.57 11.41 -7.56
N ALA A 161 11.18 10.55 -6.76
CA ALA A 161 11.64 9.23 -7.18
C ALA A 161 10.52 8.39 -7.83
N GLU A 162 9.29 8.51 -7.36
CA GLU A 162 8.16 7.81 -7.99
C GLU A 162 7.85 8.32 -9.40
N TRP A 163 8.05 9.62 -9.67
CA TRP A 163 7.94 10.20 -11.02
C TRP A 163 9.07 9.74 -11.93
N TYR A 164 10.22 9.37 -11.38
CA TYR A 164 11.40 8.94 -12.12
C TYR A 164 11.43 7.43 -12.37
N ALA A 165 11.10 6.61 -11.35
CA ALA A 165 11.41 5.18 -11.33
C ALA A 165 10.20 4.25 -11.10
N SER A 166 8.95 4.74 -11.01
CA SER A 166 7.75 3.89 -10.92
C SER A 166 7.39 3.23 -12.27
N ASP A 167 6.46 2.25 -12.25
CA ASP A 167 5.90 1.69 -13.50
C ASP A 167 5.06 2.73 -14.27
N ALA A 168 4.41 3.65 -13.57
CA ALA A 168 3.71 4.75 -14.21
C ALA A 168 4.70 5.64 -14.99
N ALA A 169 5.88 5.94 -14.43
CA ALA A 169 6.95 6.66 -15.12
C ALA A 169 7.42 5.90 -16.37
N ARG A 170 7.64 4.59 -16.25
CA ARG A 170 8.00 3.74 -17.39
C ARG A 170 6.99 3.82 -18.53
N LYS A 171 5.69 3.73 -18.21
CA LYS A 171 4.60 3.80 -19.19
C LYS A 171 4.46 5.19 -19.81
N ARG A 172 4.49 6.23 -18.99
CA ARG A 172 4.38 7.63 -19.41
C ARG A 172 5.45 7.98 -20.43
N GLU A 173 6.69 7.58 -20.17
CA GLU A 173 7.86 7.89 -21.00
C GLU A 173 8.17 6.80 -22.02
N LYS A 174 7.33 5.75 -22.11
CA LYS A 174 7.50 4.61 -23.03
C LYS A 174 8.89 3.96 -22.92
N LEU A 175 9.43 3.88 -21.69
CA LEU A 175 10.75 3.30 -21.46
C LEU A 175 10.74 1.79 -21.70
N SER A 176 11.81 1.30 -22.36
CA SER A 176 12.09 -0.13 -22.38
C SER A 176 12.37 -0.64 -20.96
N TRP A 177 12.17 -1.92 -20.70
CA TRP A 177 12.47 -2.54 -19.41
C TRP A 177 13.93 -2.30 -18.99
N LYS A 178 14.88 -2.36 -19.94
CA LYS A 178 16.30 -2.08 -19.68
C LYS A 178 16.53 -0.66 -19.20
N LYS A 179 15.96 0.35 -19.87
CA LYS A 179 16.10 1.77 -19.48
C LYS A 179 15.41 2.05 -18.14
N TRP A 180 14.24 1.49 -17.93
CA TRP A 180 13.54 1.61 -16.64
C TRP A 180 14.34 0.93 -15.52
N GLY A 181 14.87 -0.27 -15.74
CA GLY A 181 15.69 -0.98 -14.76
C GLY A 181 16.94 -0.19 -14.34
N GLN A 182 17.56 0.53 -15.26
CA GLN A 182 18.68 1.44 -14.94
C GLN A 182 18.25 2.56 -13.97
N ARG A 183 17.10 3.23 -14.22
CA ARG A 183 16.56 4.25 -13.33
C ARG A 183 16.18 3.68 -11.96
N PHE A 184 15.52 2.54 -11.96
CA PHE A 184 15.13 1.88 -10.71
C PHE A 184 16.36 1.43 -9.91
N ASN A 185 17.43 0.98 -10.58
CA ASN A 185 18.68 0.65 -9.91
C ASN A 185 19.36 1.87 -9.27
N GLN A 186 19.28 3.06 -9.89
CA GLN A 186 19.74 4.30 -9.26
C GLN A 186 18.98 4.60 -7.96
N TYR A 187 17.65 4.39 -7.98
CA TYR A 187 16.83 4.51 -6.78
C TYR A 187 17.25 3.51 -5.71
N LEU A 188 17.43 2.23 -6.06
CA LEU A 188 17.90 1.20 -5.12
C LEU A 188 19.26 1.54 -4.52
N THR A 189 20.23 1.97 -5.34
CA THR A 189 21.55 2.39 -4.87
C THR A 189 21.46 3.56 -3.88
N THR A 190 20.53 4.49 -4.12
CA THR A 190 20.28 5.59 -3.18
C THR A 190 19.72 5.08 -1.86
N MET A 191 18.75 4.15 -1.90
CA MET A 191 18.19 3.53 -0.69
C MET A 191 19.25 2.77 0.10
N GLU A 192 20.09 1.97 -0.58
CA GLU A 192 21.20 1.26 0.07
C GLU A 192 22.14 2.23 0.80
N ARG A 193 22.55 3.33 0.13
CA ARG A 193 23.46 4.30 0.73
C ARG A 193 22.86 5.07 1.92
N LEU A 194 21.55 5.27 1.95
CA LEU A 194 20.86 6.03 3.00
C LEU A 194 20.48 5.18 4.19
N LEU A 195 20.08 3.93 3.96
CA LEU A 195 19.43 3.09 4.97
C LEU A 195 20.28 1.88 5.39
N TRP A 196 21.26 1.46 4.58
CA TRP A 196 22.06 0.25 4.82
C TRP A 196 21.20 -0.96 5.16
N PRO A 197 20.20 -1.31 4.31
CA PRO A 197 19.28 -2.37 4.63
C PRO A 197 19.95 -3.75 4.56
N ASP A 198 19.59 -4.63 5.51
CA ASP A 198 19.98 -6.05 5.50
C ASP A 198 19.19 -6.84 4.45
N LEU A 199 18.00 -6.35 4.07
CA LEU A 199 17.14 -6.95 3.05
C LEU A 199 16.31 -5.89 2.34
N ILE A 200 16.28 -5.96 1.00
CA ILE A 200 15.32 -5.21 0.17
C ILE A 200 14.34 -6.20 -0.45
N ILE A 201 13.04 -6.00 -0.21
CA ILE A 201 11.96 -6.79 -0.77
C ILE A 201 11.27 -5.97 -1.87
N LEU A 202 11.20 -6.49 -3.09
CA LEU A 202 10.52 -5.84 -4.19
C LEU A 202 9.12 -6.44 -4.38
N GLY A 203 8.09 -5.61 -4.16
CA GLY A 203 6.68 -5.96 -4.26
C GLY A 203 5.95 -5.22 -5.39
N GLY A 204 4.62 -5.34 -5.38
CA GLY A 204 3.75 -4.69 -6.36
C GLY A 204 3.61 -5.46 -7.67
N GLY A 205 2.89 -4.87 -8.65
CA GLY A 205 2.56 -5.55 -9.90
C GLY A 205 3.76 -5.88 -10.78
N ILE A 206 4.83 -5.09 -10.67
CA ILE A 206 6.06 -5.24 -11.46
C ILE A 206 6.93 -6.40 -10.98
N SER A 207 6.91 -6.73 -9.69
CA SER A 207 7.75 -7.81 -9.16
C SER A 207 7.52 -9.16 -9.86
N LYS A 208 6.35 -9.38 -10.47
CA LYS A 208 6.05 -10.57 -11.28
C LYS A 208 6.81 -10.63 -12.61
N LYS A 209 7.43 -9.53 -13.03
CA LYS A 209 8.13 -9.39 -14.32
C LYS A 209 9.65 -9.35 -14.19
N PHE A 210 10.19 -9.81 -13.08
CA PHE A 210 11.64 -9.77 -12.80
C PHE A 210 12.51 -10.58 -13.79
N LYS A 211 11.90 -11.40 -14.63
CA LYS A 211 12.62 -12.18 -15.68
C LYS A 211 12.68 -11.45 -17.02
N LEU A 212 12.15 -10.24 -17.14
CA LEU A 212 12.19 -9.41 -18.35
C LEU A 212 13.34 -8.41 -18.28
#